data_4cff0a3c1ab425a007641f93a5cb60cb
#
_entry.id   4cff0a3c1ab425a007641f93a5cb60cb
#
_cell.length_a   1.000
_cell.length_b   1.000
_cell.length_c   1.000
_cell.angle_alpha   90.00
_cell.angle_beta   90.00
_cell.angle_gamma   90.00
#
_symmetry.space_group_name_H-M   'P 1'
#
loop_
_entity.id
_entity.type
_entity.pdbx_description
1 polymer ?
#
loop_
_entity_poly.entity_id
_entity_poly.type
_entity_poly.pdbx_seq_one_letter_code
_entity_poly.pdbx_strand_id
1 'polypeptide(L)'
;MLMPKRTKYRRVQRGRMKGAASRGNKIAYGEFGIQAMEPGWITGNQIEAARVAMTRYTKRGGQVWIKIFPDKPVSKKALGVRMGSGKGAPEYWVAVVKNQKVMFEIGGVSEAEAREALRLAQHKLPIKTKIIAREAPETENGGE
;
A
#
# COMPACT_ATOMS: atom_id res chain seq x y z
N MET A 1 14.06 4.21 4.05
CA MET A 1 12.76 3.74 4.55
C MET A 1 11.79 4.90 4.65
N LEU A 2 10.56 4.67 4.24
CA LEU A 2 9.53 5.68 4.31
C LEU A 2 9.06 5.88 5.75
N MET A 3 9.04 7.12 6.21
CA MET A 3 8.51 7.43 7.53
C MET A 3 8.14 8.91 7.56
N PRO A 4 7.23 9.33 8.46
CA PRO A 4 6.85 10.73 8.53
C PRO A 4 8.02 11.59 8.97
N LYS A 5 8.10 12.80 8.40
CA LYS A 5 9.12 13.75 8.81
C LYS A 5 8.84 14.30 10.21
N ARG A 6 7.57 14.41 10.56
CA ARG A 6 7.13 14.89 11.86
C ARG A 6 6.04 13.98 12.39
N THR A 7 6.06 13.75 13.69
CA THR A 7 5.02 12.94 14.31
C THR A 7 4.44 13.70 15.49
N LYS A 8 3.12 13.70 15.58
CA LYS A 8 2.44 14.24 16.75
C LYS A 8 2.63 13.32 17.94
N TYR A 9 2.55 12.03 17.69
CA TYR A 9 2.79 11.02 18.70
C TYR A 9 3.74 9.99 18.15
N ARG A 10 4.69 9.57 18.98
CA ARG A 10 5.63 8.53 18.57
C ARG A 10 5.09 7.14 18.79
N ARG A 11 4.07 7.02 19.62
CA ARG A 11 3.44 5.72 19.90
C ARG A 11 1.95 5.89 19.73
N VAL A 12 1.35 4.90 19.08
CA VAL A 12 -0.08 4.94 18.79
C VAL A 12 -0.65 3.59 19.16
N GLN A 13 -1.83 3.60 19.77
CA GLN A 13 -2.50 2.35 20.10
C GLN A 13 -2.97 1.66 18.84
N ARG A 14 -3.04 0.32 18.92
CA ARG A 14 -3.56 -0.46 17.81
C ARG A 14 -5.02 -0.09 17.59
N GLY A 15 -5.33 0.33 16.38
CA GLY A 15 -6.69 0.65 16.03
C GLY A 15 -7.43 -0.53 15.45
N ARG A 16 -8.68 -0.31 15.13
CA ARG A 16 -9.49 -1.33 14.47
C ARG A 16 -9.30 -1.24 12.97
N MET A 17 -9.28 -2.41 12.34
CA MET A 17 -9.12 -2.48 10.89
C MET A 17 -10.36 -3.07 10.24
N LYS A 18 -11.53 -2.86 10.85
CA LYS A 18 -12.76 -3.38 10.30
C LYS A 18 -13.30 -2.48 9.22
N GLY A 19 -14.07 -3.08 8.34
CA GLY A 19 -14.74 -2.35 7.29
C GLY A 19 -13.89 -2.20 6.04
N ALA A 20 -14.52 -1.67 5.00
CA ALA A 20 -13.86 -1.44 3.72
C ALA A 20 -13.51 0.03 3.60
N ALA A 21 -12.54 0.32 2.73
CA ALA A 21 -12.18 1.70 2.47
C ALA A 21 -13.33 2.41 1.78
N SER A 22 -13.71 3.59 2.30
CA SER A 22 -14.72 4.42 1.65
C SER A 22 -14.08 5.39 0.69
N ARG A 23 -12.79 5.67 0.87
CA ARG A 23 -12.01 6.52 -0.02
C ARG A 23 -10.79 5.74 -0.47
N GLY A 24 -10.32 6.04 -1.67
CA GLY A 24 -9.15 5.37 -2.18
C GLY A 24 -9.41 3.95 -2.60
N ASN A 25 -10.66 3.61 -2.92
CA ASN A 25 -10.99 2.26 -3.37
C ASN A 25 -11.11 2.18 -4.90
N LYS A 26 -10.77 3.25 -5.59
CA LYS A 26 -10.78 3.27 -7.05
C LYS A 26 -9.49 3.90 -7.54
N ILE A 27 -9.13 3.57 -8.78
CA ILE A 27 -7.93 4.13 -9.39
C ILE A 27 -8.17 5.60 -9.68
N ALA A 28 -7.24 6.45 -9.28
CA ALA A 28 -7.36 7.89 -9.41
C ALA A 28 -6.44 8.48 -10.49
N TYR A 29 -5.21 8.01 -10.58
CA TYR A 29 -4.21 8.60 -11.46
C TYR A 29 -3.75 7.67 -12.56
N GLY A 30 -3.56 6.40 -12.26
CA GLY A 30 -3.03 5.46 -13.23
C GLY A 30 -4.11 4.75 -14.01
N GLU A 31 -3.72 3.71 -14.69
CA GLU A 31 -4.63 2.89 -15.49
C GLU A 31 -4.89 1.55 -14.85
N PHE A 32 -3.92 1.07 -14.07
CA PHE A 32 -4.02 -0.20 -13.35
C PHE A 32 -3.52 0.00 -11.95
N GLY A 33 -3.92 -0.87 -11.04
CA GLY A 33 -3.48 -0.74 -9.67
C GLY A 33 -3.60 -2.03 -8.90
N ILE A 34 -3.08 -2.01 -7.68
CA ILE A 34 -3.17 -3.10 -6.73
C ILE A 34 -4.16 -2.71 -5.64
N GLN A 35 -5.19 -3.52 -5.48
CA GLN A 35 -6.21 -3.27 -4.46
C GLN A 35 -6.13 -4.34 -3.38
N ALA A 36 -6.23 -3.90 -2.12
CA ALA A 36 -6.21 -4.83 -1.00
C ALA A 36 -7.49 -5.64 -0.97
N MET A 37 -7.35 -6.94 -0.71
CA MET A 37 -8.48 -7.85 -0.58
C MET A 37 -8.72 -8.25 0.87
N GLU A 38 -7.91 -7.75 1.78
CA GLU A 38 -8.05 -7.97 3.21
C GLU A 38 -7.34 -6.82 3.92
N PRO A 39 -7.73 -6.52 5.15
CA PRO A 39 -7.02 -5.47 5.90
C PRO A 39 -5.66 -5.97 6.36
N GLY A 40 -4.76 -5.03 6.61
CA GLY A 40 -3.45 -5.40 7.12
C GLY A 40 -2.55 -4.21 7.28
N TRP A 41 -1.37 -4.45 7.82
CA TRP A 41 -0.34 -3.45 7.99
C TRP A 41 0.77 -3.69 6.97
N ILE A 42 1.16 -2.62 6.28
CA ILE A 42 2.21 -2.69 5.27
C ILE A 42 3.37 -1.84 5.79
N THR A 43 4.53 -2.45 5.96
CA THR A 43 5.69 -1.70 6.47
C THR A 43 6.28 -0.83 5.39
N GLY A 44 7.06 0.18 5.81
CA GLY A 44 7.76 1.04 4.86
C GLY A 44 8.69 0.25 3.95
N ASN A 45 9.33 -0.78 4.48
CA ASN A 45 10.21 -1.62 3.67
C ASN A 45 9.43 -2.38 2.60
N GLN A 46 8.24 -2.86 2.93
CA GLN A 46 7.40 -3.57 1.97
C GLN A 46 6.91 -2.64 0.87
N ILE A 47 6.54 -1.41 1.25
CA ILE A 47 6.11 -0.42 0.27
C ILE A 47 7.25 -0.12 -0.70
N GLU A 48 8.44 0.08 -0.17
CA GLU A 48 9.59 0.38 -1.00
C GLU A 48 9.97 -0.80 -1.90
N ALA A 49 9.90 -2.01 -1.37
CA ALA A 49 10.20 -3.21 -2.15
C ALA A 49 9.22 -3.35 -3.32
N ALA A 50 7.94 -3.09 -3.08
CA ALA A 50 6.94 -3.17 -4.14
C ALA A 50 7.19 -2.12 -5.20
N ARG A 51 7.50 -0.89 -4.78
CA ARG A 51 7.79 0.19 -5.71
C ARG A 51 8.97 -0.16 -6.60
N VAL A 52 10.04 -0.68 -5.99
CA VAL A 52 11.25 -1.03 -6.74
C VAL A 52 10.95 -2.14 -7.74
N ALA A 53 10.15 -3.14 -7.34
CA ALA A 53 9.81 -4.23 -8.24
C ALA A 53 9.10 -3.70 -9.49
N MET A 54 8.17 -2.77 -9.30
CA MET A 54 7.44 -2.20 -10.43
C MET A 54 8.34 -1.37 -11.34
N THR A 55 9.16 -0.50 -10.74
CA THR A 55 9.98 0.39 -11.56
C THR A 55 11.08 -0.37 -12.29
N ARG A 56 11.61 -1.42 -11.68
CA ARG A 56 12.62 -2.24 -12.36
C ARG A 56 12.05 -2.94 -13.58
N TYR A 57 10.84 -3.45 -13.44
CA TYR A 57 10.26 -4.18 -14.55
C TYR A 57 9.97 -3.26 -15.73
N THR A 58 9.45 -2.07 -15.46
CA THR A 58 9.09 -1.16 -16.53
C THR A 58 10.29 -0.38 -17.08
N LYS A 59 11.44 -0.46 -16.41
CA LYS A 59 12.70 0.16 -16.86
C LYS A 59 12.51 1.64 -17.18
N ARG A 60 11.87 2.35 -16.26
CA ARG A 60 11.60 3.78 -16.38
C ARG A 60 10.50 4.14 -17.37
N GLY A 61 9.87 3.15 -17.99
CA GLY A 61 8.68 3.41 -18.77
C GLY A 61 7.50 3.58 -17.81
N GLY A 62 6.63 4.51 -18.12
CA GLY A 62 5.44 4.70 -17.31
C GLY A 62 5.69 5.41 -16.00
N GLN A 63 4.68 5.43 -15.17
CA GLN A 63 4.68 6.16 -13.92
C GLN A 63 3.99 5.33 -12.84
N VAL A 64 4.51 5.41 -11.62
CA VAL A 64 4.00 4.66 -10.49
C VAL A 64 3.56 5.66 -9.42
N TRP A 65 2.36 5.44 -8.87
CA TRP A 65 1.86 6.24 -7.76
C TRP A 65 1.72 5.34 -6.54
N ILE A 66 2.27 5.78 -5.41
CA ILE A 66 2.11 5.10 -4.13
C ILE A 66 1.00 5.81 -3.39
N LYS A 67 -0.08 5.09 -3.08
CA LYS A 67 -1.28 5.68 -2.49
C LYS A 67 -1.38 5.45 -1.00
N ILE A 68 -0.40 4.80 -0.39
CA ILE A 68 -0.38 4.56 1.06
C ILE A 68 0.93 5.09 1.62
N PHE A 69 0.90 5.44 2.90
CA PHE A 69 2.09 5.97 3.56
C PHE A 69 2.19 5.36 4.95
N PRO A 70 3.40 4.97 5.37
CA PRO A 70 3.57 4.33 6.68
C PRO A 70 3.64 5.40 7.77
N ASP A 71 2.49 5.79 8.30
CA ASP A 71 2.41 6.85 9.30
C ASP A 71 2.12 6.35 10.70
N LYS A 72 1.97 5.04 10.90
CA LYS A 72 1.69 4.48 12.22
C LYS A 72 2.94 3.83 12.79
N PRO A 73 3.42 4.29 13.97
CA PRO A 73 4.60 3.67 14.57
C PRO A 73 4.21 2.36 15.26
N VAL A 74 5.09 1.37 15.16
CA VAL A 74 4.90 0.08 15.79
C VAL A 74 6.11 -0.19 16.67
N SER A 75 5.83 -0.50 17.93
CA SER A 75 6.86 -0.86 18.89
C SER A 75 6.96 -2.38 18.96
N LYS A 76 8.18 -2.86 19.13
CA LYS A 76 8.43 -4.27 19.26
C LYS A 76 9.19 -4.49 20.55
N LYS A 77 8.71 -5.41 21.40
CA LYS A 77 9.42 -5.74 22.62
C LYS A 77 10.64 -6.55 22.30
N ALA A 78 11.75 -6.13 22.85
CA ALA A 78 12.98 -6.91 22.73
C ALA A 78 12.83 -8.18 23.56
N LEU A 79 13.51 -9.22 23.11
CA LEU A 79 13.52 -10.47 23.88
C LEU A 79 14.14 -10.19 25.24
N GLY A 80 13.45 -10.62 26.30
CA GLY A 80 13.95 -10.42 27.64
C GLY A 80 13.51 -9.14 28.32
N VAL A 81 12.80 -8.27 27.62
CA VAL A 81 12.28 -7.06 28.25
C VAL A 81 11.11 -7.45 29.15
N ARG A 82 11.13 -6.93 30.37
CA ARG A 82 10.09 -7.26 31.33
C ARG A 82 8.77 -6.62 30.95
N MET A 83 7.70 -7.33 31.23
CA MET A 83 6.37 -6.76 31.11
C MET A 83 6.23 -5.60 32.08
N GLY A 84 5.54 -4.55 31.66
CA GLY A 84 5.31 -3.43 32.56
C GLY A 84 6.33 -2.34 32.53
N SER A 85 7.42 -2.50 31.81
CA SER A 85 8.41 -1.44 31.69
C SER A 85 7.99 -0.39 30.65
N GLY A 86 6.75 -0.46 30.16
CA GLY A 86 6.23 0.50 29.23
C GLY A 86 6.48 0.10 27.78
N LYS A 87 5.96 0.90 26.87
CA LYS A 87 6.18 0.66 25.46
C LYS A 87 7.59 1.04 25.09
N GLY A 88 8.22 0.22 24.27
CA GLY A 88 9.51 0.56 23.72
C GLY A 88 9.40 1.67 22.68
N ALA A 89 10.53 2.13 22.21
CA ALA A 89 10.56 3.11 21.12
C ALA A 89 10.01 2.48 19.86
N PRO A 90 9.43 3.29 18.95
CA PRO A 90 8.99 2.75 17.69
C PRO A 90 10.14 2.14 16.91
N GLU A 91 9.95 0.92 16.41
CA GLU A 91 10.97 0.25 15.63
C GLU A 91 10.76 0.41 14.13
N TYR A 92 9.51 0.52 13.73
CA TYR A 92 9.22 0.66 12.32
C TYR A 92 7.85 1.31 12.15
N TRP A 93 7.59 1.71 10.94
CA TRP A 93 6.37 2.42 10.60
C TRP A 93 5.57 1.60 9.61
N VAL A 94 4.25 1.64 9.75
CA VAL A 94 3.37 0.87 8.87
C VAL A 94 2.23 1.74 8.37
N ALA A 95 1.73 1.38 7.20
CA ALA A 95 0.49 1.91 6.68
C ALA A 95 -0.63 0.96 7.08
N VAL A 96 -1.70 1.49 7.65
CA VAL A 96 -2.87 0.69 7.98
C VAL A 96 -3.77 0.68 6.76
N VAL A 97 -3.98 -0.50 6.20
CA VAL A 97 -4.71 -0.64 4.95
C VAL A 97 -6.01 -1.37 5.23
N LYS A 98 -7.13 -0.77 4.79
CA LYS A 98 -8.43 -1.40 4.89
C LYS A 98 -8.70 -2.20 3.63
N ASN A 99 -9.62 -3.16 3.75
CA ASN A 99 -10.07 -3.92 2.59
C ASN A 99 -10.52 -2.97 1.48
N GLN A 100 -10.18 -3.29 0.25
CA GLN A 100 -10.54 -2.56 -0.97
C GLN A 100 -9.74 -1.29 -1.21
N LYS A 101 -8.79 -0.95 -0.35
CA LYS A 101 -7.93 0.21 -0.58
C LYS A 101 -7.01 -0.06 -1.78
N VAL A 102 -6.95 0.91 -2.70
CA VAL A 102 -5.97 0.86 -3.79
C VAL A 102 -4.66 1.38 -3.25
N MET A 103 -3.64 0.53 -3.27
CA MET A 103 -2.37 0.85 -2.63
C MET A 103 -1.35 1.43 -3.59
N PHE A 104 -1.32 0.92 -4.81
CA PHE A 104 -0.38 1.37 -5.84
C PHE A 104 -1.12 1.50 -7.15
N GLU A 105 -0.66 2.43 -7.99
CA GLU A 105 -1.21 2.60 -9.34
C GLU A 105 -0.06 2.71 -10.32
N ILE A 106 -0.30 2.30 -11.55
CA ILE A 106 0.68 2.38 -12.61
C ILE A 106 -0.01 2.82 -13.89
N GLY A 107 0.69 3.61 -14.69
CA GLY A 107 0.17 4.06 -15.97
C GLY A 107 1.28 4.35 -16.94
N GLY A 108 0.93 4.60 -18.19
CA GLY A 108 1.91 4.94 -19.20
C GLY A 108 2.64 3.75 -19.78
N VAL A 109 2.16 2.54 -19.54
CA VAL A 109 2.72 1.32 -20.10
C VAL A 109 1.59 0.47 -20.64
N SER A 110 1.93 -0.57 -21.42
CA SER A 110 0.92 -1.45 -21.95
C SER A 110 0.26 -2.25 -20.83
N GLU A 111 -0.91 -2.80 -21.13
CA GLU A 111 -1.61 -3.60 -20.13
C GLU A 111 -0.77 -4.79 -19.70
N ALA A 112 -0.12 -5.45 -20.65
CA ALA A 112 0.70 -6.63 -20.32
C ALA A 112 1.83 -6.24 -19.39
N GLU A 113 2.51 -5.13 -19.68
CA GLU A 113 3.59 -4.67 -18.81
C GLU A 113 3.08 -4.25 -17.44
N ALA A 114 1.94 -3.54 -17.42
CA ALA A 114 1.39 -3.10 -16.15
C ALA A 114 1.02 -4.28 -15.26
N ARG A 115 0.35 -5.27 -15.83
CA ARG A 115 -0.07 -6.43 -15.04
C ARG A 115 1.11 -7.22 -14.50
N GLU A 116 2.16 -7.36 -15.31
CA GLU A 116 3.33 -8.09 -14.84
C GLU A 116 4.07 -7.31 -13.75
N ALA A 117 4.22 -6.00 -13.93
CA ALA A 117 4.87 -5.18 -12.91
C ALA A 117 4.10 -5.25 -11.59
N LEU A 118 2.77 -5.17 -11.66
CA LEU A 118 1.95 -5.24 -10.45
C LEU A 118 2.00 -6.62 -9.83
N ARG A 119 2.06 -7.67 -10.64
CA ARG A 119 2.19 -9.02 -10.11
C ARG A 119 3.48 -9.18 -9.31
N LEU A 120 4.57 -8.64 -9.82
CA LEU A 120 5.84 -8.69 -9.10
C LEU A 120 5.76 -7.92 -7.79
N ALA A 121 5.06 -6.78 -7.80
CA ALA A 121 4.88 -5.99 -6.58
C ALA A 121 4.03 -6.74 -5.56
N GLN A 122 3.00 -7.47 -6.02
CA GLN A 122 2.15 -8.22 -5.11
C GLN A 122 2.94 -9.21 -4.26
N HIS A 123 4.01 -9.77 -4.82
CA HIS A 123 4.83 -10.73 -4.08
C HIS A 123 5.57 -10.08 -2.92
N LYS A 124 5.67 -8.76 -2.89
CA LYS A 124 6.34 -8.05 -1.80
C LYS A 124 5.39 -7.61 -0.70
N LEU A 125 4.10 -7.83 -0.88
CA LEU A 125 3.09 -7.36 0.07
C LEU A 125 2.59 -8.53 0.90
N PRO A 126 2.28 -8.28 2.19
CA PRO A 126 1.93 -9.37 3.12
C PRO A 126 0.45 -9.74 3.11
N ILE A 127 -0.39 -8.99 2.40
CA ILE A 127 -1.83 -9.24 2.39
C ILE A 127 -2.28 -9.66 1.01
N LYS A 128 -3.47 -10.23 0.93
CA LYS A 128 -4.04 -10.62 -0.34
C LYS A 128 -4.42 -9.38 -1.13
N THR A 129 -4.10 -9.39 -2.40
CA THR A 129 -4.33 -8.26 -3.28
C THR A 129 -4.81 -8.75 -4.63
N LYS A 130 -5.42 -7.83 -5.38
CA LYS A 130 -5.76 -8.11 -6.77
C LYS A 130 -5.38 -6.93 -7.63
N ILE A 131 -5.18 -7.20 -8.91
CA ILE A 131 -4.88 -6.17 -9.89
C ILE A 131 -6.20 -5.70 -10.48
N ILE A 132 -6.39 -4.39 -10.49
CA ILE A 132 -7.60 -3.79 -11.03
C ILE A 132 -7.24 -2.82 -12.14
N ALA A 133 -8.21 -2.55 -13.01
CA ALA A 133 -8.05 -1.57 -14.08
C ALA A 133 -8.98 -0.40 -13.81
N ARG A 134 -8.64 0.75 -14.39
CA ARG A 134 -9.49 1.92 -14.26
C ARG A 134 -10.82 1.65 -14.92
N GLU A 135 -11.90 2.01 -14.24
CA GLU A 135 -13.23 1.83 -14.79
C GLU A 135 -13.48 2.83 -15.91
N ALA A 136 -14.11 2.36 -16.97
CA ALA A 136 -14.48 3.25 -18.03
C ALA A 136 -15.63 4.16 -17.58
N PRO A 137 -15.68 5.41 -18.05
CA PRO A 137 -16.80 6.28 -17.72
C PRO A 137 -18.12 5.69 -18.22
N GLU A 138 -19.15 5.86 -17.41
CA GLU A 138 -20.46 5.30 -17.76
C GLU A 138 -21.01 5.89 -19.04
N THR A 139 -20.73 7.15 -19.25
CA THR A 139 -21.24 7.79 -20.46
C THR A 139 -20.73 7.12 -21.72
N GLU A 140 -19.52 6.60 -21.67
CA GLU A 140 -18.98 5.92 -22.82
C GLU A 140 -19.58 4.54 -22.99
N ASN A 141 -19.91 3.94 -21.89
CA ASN A 141 -20.53 2.64 -21.95
C ASN A 141 -21.98 2.74 -22.26
N GLY A 142 -22.61 3.80 -21.83
CA GLY A 142 -24.01 3.94 -22.06
C GLY A 142 -24.37 4.00 -23.51
N GLY A 143 -23.41 4.25 -24.34
CA GLY A 143 -23.67 4.30 -25.76
C GLY A 143 -23.76 2.94 -26.39
N GLU A 144 -23.46 1.97 -25.63
CA GLU A 144 -23.43 0.70 -26.22
C GLU A 144 -24.25 -0.28 -25.72
#